data_153134c591ff132962120e37fd223499
#
_entry.id   153134c591ff132962120e37fd223499
#
_cell.length_a   1.000
_cell.length_b   1.000
_cell.length_c   1.000
_cell.angle_alpha   90.00
_cell.angle_beta   90.00
_cell.angle_gamma   90.00
#
_symmetry.space_group_name_H-M   'P 1'
#
loop_
_entity.id
_entity.type
_entity.pdbx_description
1 polymer ?
#
loop_
_entity_poly.entity_id
_entity_poly.type
_entity_poly.pdbx_seq_one_letter_code
_entity_poly.pdbx_strand_id
1 'polypeptide(L)'
;MASTIRITRHVQLLAALVASEVVSPLLAQANLEAHVASILLFGLVCVAVFRALFATKRRRWIGSILAGTTLAIDLARLLLPKEQQMFADVYLNISASAFFVFVLTVILSHVFSTRQLRIDDVVGAFSGYIVIALLWGRLYALTWLAAPDSFRISSDIQWQLHEWSTLHALFDYYSFTTISSIGYAYITTAAPPSNTLVWLEVMCGQFYLAVVVATIVGMKMAEALSTPRQGT
;
A
#
# COMPACT_ATOMS: atom_id res chain seq x y z
N MET A 1 -18.13 -33.24 -2.97
CA MET A 1 -18.16 -32.17 -4.00
C MET A 1 -17.21 -31.07 -3.57
N ALA A 2 -16.05 -30.97 -4.19
CA ALA A 2 -15.09 -29.91 -3.91
C ALA A 2 -15.63 -28.62 -4.52
N SER A 3 -16.07 -27.67 -3.69
CA SER A 3 -16.38 -26.31 -4.13
C SER A 3 -15.08 -25.67 -4.60
N THR A 4 -14.92 -25.55 -5.91
CA THR A 4 -13.86 -24.76 -6.50
C THR A 4 -14.03 -23.32 -5.97
N ILE A 5 -13.22 -22.93 -5.01
CA ILE A 5 -13.17 -21.55 -4.50
C ILE A 5 -12.77 -20.69 -5.70
N ARG A 6 -13.74 -20.04 -6.35
CA ARG A 6 -13.45 -19.00 -7.33
C ARG A 6 -12.71 -17.91 -6.57
N ILE A 7 -11.37 -17.86 -6.75
CA ILE A 7 -10.54 -16.80 -6.19
C ILE A 7 -11.08 -15.48 -6.76
N THR A 8 -11.70 -14.70 -5.89
CA THR A 8 -12.31 -13.43 -6.27
C THR A 8 -11.22 -12.41 -6.63
N ARG A 9 -11.56 -11.38 -7.39
CA ARG A 9 -10.58 -10.40 -7.87
C ARG A 9 -9.91 -9.64 -6.73
N HIS A 10 -10.64 -9.34 -5.67
CA HIS A 10 -10.11 -8.65 -4.49
C HIS A 10 -9.18 -9.54 -3.65
N VAL A 11 -9.43 -10.86 -3.60
CA VAL A 11 -8.49 -11.82 -2.98
C VAL A 11 -7.16 -11.86 -3.75
N GLN A 12 -7.19 -11.79 -5.09
CA GLN A 12 -5.96 -11.70 -5.89
C GLN A 12 -5.18 -10.41 -5.60
N LEU A 13 -5.89 -9.28 -5.45
CA LEU A 13 -5.29 -8.01 -5.07
C LEU A 13 -4.63 -8.08 -3.70
N LEU A 14 -5.36 -8.57 -2.69
CA LEU A 14 -4.84 -8.73 -1.35
C LEU A 14 -3.60 -9.65 -1.33
N ALA A 15 -3.68 -10.79 -2.00
CA ALA A 15 -2.57 -11.73 -2.10
C ALA A 15 -1.34 -11.11 -2.78
N ALA A 16 -1.53 -10.31 -3.83
CA ALA A 16 -0.42 -9.62 -4.51
C ALA A 16 0.21 -8.55 -3.61
N LEU A 17 -0.60 -7.76 -2.88
CA LEU A 17 -0.10 -6.76 -1.93
C LEU A 17 0.68 -7.42 -0.78
N VAL A 18 0.11 -8.44 -0.14
CA VAL A 18 0.80 -9.16 0.95
C VAL A 18 2.06 -9.86 0.44
N ALA A 19 1.99 -10.51 -0.72
CA ALA A 19 3.15 -11.18 -1.30
C ALA A 19 4.27 -10.19 -1.62
N SER A 20 3.97 -8.99 -2.14
CA SER A 20 4.99 -7.98 -2.40
C SER A 20 5.73 -7.57 -1.13
N GLU A 21 5.01 -7.36 -0.03
CA GLU A 21 5.58 -6.92 1.23
C GLU A 21 6.38 -8.00 1.96
N VAL A 22 5.97 -9.27 1.83
CA VAL A 22 6.69 -10.40 2.43
C VAL A 22 7.91 -10.80 1.60
N VAL A 23 7.77 -10.82 0.27
CA VAL A 23 8.83 -11.33 -0.62
C VAL A 23 9.94 -10.29 -0.84
N SER A 24 9.61 -8.99 -0.89
CA SER A 24 10.60 -7.92 -1.13
C SER A 24 11.78 -7.95 -0.14
N PRO A 25 11.59 -7.95 1.19
CA PRO A 25 12.70 -7.98 2.14
C PRO A 25 13.46 -9.32 2.11
N LEU A 26 12.78 -10.44 1.80
CA LEU A 26 13.44 -11.74 1.69
C LEU A 26 14.39 -11.81 0.48
N LEU A 27 13.98 -11.23 -0.64
CA LEU A 27 14.82 -11.15 -1.85
C LEU A 27 16.00 -10.19 -1.65
N ALA A 28 15.79 -9.09 -0.92
CA ALA A 28 16.87 -8.17 -0.56
C ALA A 28 17.99 -8.87 0.26
N GLN A 29 17.63 -9.80 1.14
CA GLN A 29 18.61 -10.60 1.89
C GLN A 29 19.35 -11.64 1.04
N ALA A 30 18.75 -12.11 -0.04
CA ALA A 30 19.31 -13.17 -0.89
C ALA A 30 20.34 -12.69 -1.92
N ASN A 31 20.79 -11.43 -1.86
CA ASN A 31 21.71 -10.81 -2.85
C ASN A 31 21.26 -10.98 -4.32
N LEU A 32 20.02 -11.35 -4.58
CA LEU A 32 19.42 -11.20 -5.88
C LEU A 32 19.33 -9.70 -6.15
N GLU A 33 19.46 -9.28 -7.40
CA GLU A 33 19.29 -7.87 -7.77
C GLU A 33 17.96 -7.37 -7.20
N ALA A 34 17.99 -6.94 -5.95
CA ALA A 34 16.83 -6.63 -5.11
C ALA A 34 15.95 -5.57 -5.80
N HIS A 35 16.57 -4.74 -6.61
CA HIS A 35 15.90 -3.71 -7.37
C HIS A 35 15.02 -4.29 -8.51
N VAL A 36 15.52 -5.27 -9.24
CA VAL A 36 14.72 -5.94 -10.29
C VAL A 36 13.55 -6.69 -9.68
N ALA A 37 13.77 -7.31 -8.53
CA ALA A 37 12.70 -7.99 -7.80
C ALA A 37 11.60 -7.02 -7.34
N SER A 38 11.96 -5.82 -6.85
CA SER A 38 10.97 -4.80 -6.46
C SER A 38 10.15 -4.29 -7.64
N ILE A 39 10.76 -4.07 -8.80
CA ILE A 39 10.06 -3.71 -10.05
C ILE A 39 9.05 -4.79 -10.45
N LEU A 40 9.43 -6.05 -10.41
CA LEU A 40 8.56 -7.17 -10.76
C LEU A 40 7.39 -7.31 -9.78
N LEU A 41 7.65 -7.16 -8.48
CA LEU A 41 6.61 -7.21 -7.45
C LEU A 41 5.64 -6.04 -7.57
N PHE A 42 6.13 -4.82 -7.80
CA PHE A 42 5.27 -3.66 -8.06
C PHE A 42 4.45 -3.86 -9.35
N GLY A 43 5.06 -4.42 -10.41
CA GLY A 43 4.35 -4.79 -11.63
C GLY A 43 3.23 -5.81 -11.37
N LEU A 44 3.47 -6.81 -10.52
CA LEU A 44 2.45 -7.77 -10.10
C LEU A 44 1.28 -7.09 -9.38
N VAL A 45 1.59 -6.18 -8.45
CA VAL A 45 0.57 -5.36 -7.75
C VAL A 45 -0.24 -4.54 -8.76
N CYS A 46 0.41 -3.89 -9.72
CA CYS A 46 -0.28 -3.14 -10.78
C CYS A 46 -1.25 -4.03 -11.54
N VAL A 47 -0.82 -5.22 -12.00
CA VAL A 47 -1.69 -6.18 -12.70
C VAL A 47 -2.88 -6.59 -11.84
N ALA A 48 -2.67 -6.87 -10.57
CA ALA A 48 -3.74 -7.23 -9.63
C ALA A 48 -4.74 -6.09 -9.43
N VAL A 49 -4.27 -4.85 -9.26
CA VAL A 49 -5.07 -3.63 -9.19
C VAL A 49 -5.91 -3.45 -10.46
N PHE A 50 -5.31 -3.59 -11.65
CA PHE A 50 -6.01 -3.47 -12.92
C PHE A 50 -7.16 -4.47 -13.05
N ARG A 51 -6.91 -5.74 -12.64
CA ARG A 51 -7.92 -6.79 -12.71
C ARG A 51 -9.04 -6.64 -11.68
N ALA A 52 -8.70 -6.14 -10.49
CA ALA A 52 -9.64 -6.05 -9.38
C ALA A 52 -10.53 -4.80 -9.45
N LEU A 53 -9.97 -3.64 -9.77
CA LEU A 53 -10.60 -2.36 -9.49
C LEU A 53 -11.08 -1.60 -10.73
N PHE A 54 -10.46 -1.77 -11.89
CA PHE A 54 -10.73 -0.89 -13.02
C PHE A 54 -11.81 -1.42 -13.96
N ALA A 55 -13.06 -1.19 -13.58
CA ALA A 55 -14.22 -1.58 -14.37
C ALA A 55 -14.47 -0.64 -15.58
N THR A 56 -14.10 0.67 -15.50
CA THR A 56 -14.36 1.66 -16.53
C THR A 56 -13.11 2.00 -17.35
N LYS A 57 -13.30 2.33 -18.64
CA LYS A 57 -12.19 2.74 -19.54
C LYS A 57 -11.40 3.92 -18.96
N ARG A 58 -12.07 4.93 -18.38
CA ARG A 58 -11.42 6.10 -17.79
C ARG A 58 -10.51 5.74 -16.62
N ARG A 59 -10.98 4.89 -15.69
CA ARG A 59 -10.17 4.44 -14.54
C ARG A 59 -8.98 3.62 -15.00
N ARG A 60 -9.16 2.76 -16.02
CA ARG A 60 -8.04 2.03 -16.65
C ARG A 60 -6.98 2.96 -17.22
N TRP A 61 -7.37 3.98 -18.00
CA TRP A 61 -6.44 4.94 -18.59
C TRP A 61 -5.63 5.68 -17.52
N ILE A 62 -6.30 6.26 -16.53
CA ILE A 62 -5.63 6.99 -15.44
C ILE A 62 -4.68 6.05 -14.68
N GLY A 63 -5.15 4.88 -14.27
CA GLY A 63 -4.33 3.90 -13.58
C GLY A 63 -3.13 3.41 -14.42
N SER A 64 -3.32 3.20 -15.75
CA SER A 64 -2.22 2.81 -16.64
C SER A 64 -1.15 3.89 -16.76
N ILE A 65 -1.55 5.16 -16.84
CA ILE A 65 -0.61 6.28 -16.90
C ILE A 65 0.19 6.34 -15.60
N LEU A 66 -0.48 6.33 -14.45
CA LEU A 66 0.19 6.42 -13.15
C LEU A 66 1.12 5.23 -12.89
N ALA A 67 0.64 4.00 -13.11
CA ALA A 67 1.46 2.80 -12.96
C ALA A 67 2.62 2.77 -13.95
N GLY A 68 2.35 3.09 -15.21
CA GLY A 68 3.36 3.12 -16.28
C GLY A 68 4.43 4.18 -16.03
N THR A 69 4.04 5.36 -15.53
CA THR A 69 4.98 6.43 -15.15
C THR A 69 5.88 5.97 -13.99
N THR A 70 5.30 5.36 -12.96
CA THR A 70 6.06 4.85 -11.81
C THR A 70 7.04 3.77 -12.25
N LEU A 71 6.60 2.78 -13.05
CA LEU A 71 7.48 1.73 -13.57
C LEU A 71 8.56 2.27 -14.52
N ALA A 72 8.24 3.26 -15.34
CA ALA A 72 9.19 3.88 -16.25
C ALA A 72 10.29 4.64 -15.49
N ILE A 73 9.94 5.37 -14.43
CA ILE A 73 10.90 6.07 -13.57
C ILE A 73 11.79 5.05 -12.85
N ASP A 74 11.19 3.99 -12.30
CA ASP A 74 11.92 2.94 -11.58
C ASP A 74 12.91 2.21 -12.48
N LEU A 75 12.51 1.90 -13.72
CA LEU A 75 13.39 1.33 -14.73
C LEU A 75 14.47 2.31 -15.19
N ALA A 76 14.12 3.58 -15.44
CA ALA A 76 15.07 4.61 -15.84
C ALA A 76 16.16 4.82 -14.76
N ARG A 77 15.79 4.71 -13.49
CA ARG A 77 16.72 4.81 -12.35
C ARG A 77 17.89 3.81 -12.45
N LEU A 78 17.67 2.60 -13.00
CA LEU A 78 18.73 1.61 -13.22
C LEU A 78 19.81 2.09 -14.19
N LEU A 79 19.45 2.99 -15.09
CA LEU A 79 20.33 3.51 -16.14
C LEU A 79 20.98 4.84 -15.75
N LEU A 80 20.53 5.47 -14.66
CA LEU A 80 21.00 6.79 -14.24
C LEU A 80 22.29 6.69 -13.40
N PRO A 81 23.24 7.65 -13.58
CA PRO A 81 24.38 7.81 -12.68
C PRO A 81 23.92 8.04 -11.24
N LYS A 82 24.72 7.59 -10.25
CA LYS A 82 24.38 7.71 -8.82
C LYS A 82 24.02 9.13 -8.37
N GLU A 83 24.65 10.13 -8.96
CA GLU A 83 24.40 11.56 -8.67
C GLU A 83 22.96 12.00 -9.04
N GLN A 84 22.37 11.38 -10.05
CA GLN A 84 21.02 11.71 -10.54
C GLN A 84 19.93 10.81 -9.93
N GLN A 85 20.31 9.72 -9.26
CA GLN A 85 19.36 8.78 -8.67
C GLN A 85 18.49 9.43 -7.60
N MET A 86 19.01 10.38 -6.82
CA MET A 86 18.23 11.10 -5.81
C MET A 86 17.00 11.80 -6.40
N PHE A 87 17.15 12.47 -7.56
CA PHE A 87 16.00 13.09 -8.23
C PHE A 87 15.01 12.04 -8.72
N ALA A 88 15.49 10.94 -9.31
CA ALA A 88 14.64 9.84 -9.73
C ALA A 88 13.86 9.24 -8.55
N ASP A 89 14.49 9.12 -7.38
CA ASP A 89 13.89 8.63 -6.15
C ASP A 89 12.75 9.53 -5.65
N VAL A 90 12.92 10.85 -5.72
CA VAL A 90 11.86 11.81 -5.38
C VAL A 90 10.67 11.65 -6.35
N TYR A 91 10.92 11.64 -7.66
CA TYR A 91 9.85 11.47 -8.66
C TYR A 91 9.17 10.10 -8.55
N LEU A 92 9.91 9.04 -8.26
CA LEU A 92 9.38 7.70 -8.04
C LEU A 92 8.40 7.68 -6.86
N ASN A 93 8.78 8.24 -5.72
CA ASN A 93 7.90 8.29 -4.55
C ASN A 93 6.68 9.17 -4.76
N ILE A 94 6.81 10.30 -5.48
CA ILE A 94 5.66 11.16 -5.82
C ILE A 94 4.71 10.40 -6.74
N SER A 95 5.20 9.76 -7.80
CA SER A 95 4.36 9.02 -8.75
C SER A 95 3.70 7.80 -8.12
N ALA A 96 4.42 7.06 -7.27
CA ALA A 96 3.87 5.94 -6.51
C ALA A 96 2.80 6.41 -5.51
N SER A 97 3.02 7.53 -4.80
CA SER A 97 2.02 8.12 -3.92
C SER A 97 0.75 8.50 -4.68
N ALA A 98 0.88 9.13 -5.83
CA ALA A 98 -0.27 9.47 -6.68
C ALA A 98 -1.02 8.22 -7.16
N PHE A 99 -0.30 7.15 -7.51
CA PHE A 99 -0.90 5.86 -7.84
C PHE A 99 -1.66 5.24 -6.66
N PHE A 100 -1.08 5.20 -5.46
CA PHE A 100 -1.74 4.65 -4.27
C PHE A 100 -2.95 5.49 -3.84
N VAL A 101 -2.90 6.82 -3.91
CA VAL A 101 -4.06 7.69 -3.67
C VAL A 101 -5.18 7.38 -4.67
N PHE A 102 -4.85 7.20 -5.94
CA PHE A 102 -5.82 6.82 -6.95
C PHE A 102 -6.45 5.46 -6.67
N VAL A 103 -5.64 4.44 -6.35
CA VAL A 103 -6.11 3.09 -5.99
C VAL A 103 -7.02 3.15 -4.77
N LEU A 104 -6.61 3.86 -3.73
CA LEU A 104 -7.41 4.04 -2.51
C LEU A 104 -8.76 4.70 -2.81
N THR A 105 -8.78 5.76 -3.62
CA THR A 105 -10.02 6.43 -4.04
C THR A 105 -10.97 5.48 -4.76
N VAL A 106 -10.43 4.57 -5.59
CA VAL A 106 -11.25 3.56 -6.30
C VAL A 106 -11.79 2.52 -5.33
N ILE A 107 -10.96 2.02 -4.38
CA ILE A 107 -11.40 1.07 -3.35
C ILE A 107 -12.50 1.69 -2.49
N LEU A 108 -12.29 2.88 -1.95
CA LEU A 108 -13.28 3.55 -1.10
C LEU A 108 -14.58 3.82 -1.86
N SER A 109 -14.50 4.30 -3.11
CA SER A 109 -15.69 4.52 -3.92
C SER A 109 -16.47 3.23 -4.17
N HIS A 110 -15.81 2.07 -4.25
CA HIS A 110 -16.47 0.78 -4.38
C HIS A 110 -17.13 0.35 -3.07
N VAL A 111 -16.40 0.37 -1.97
CA VAL A 111 -16.89 -0.02 -0.64
C VAL A 111 -18.12 0.79 -0.24
N PHE A 112 -18.08 2.12 -0.41
CA PHE A 112 -19.20 2.99 -0.04
C PHE A 112 -20.37 3.00 -1.04
N SER A 113 -20.17 2.48 -2.25
CA SER A 113 -21.26 2.38 -3.26
C SER A 113 -22.00 1.05 -3.19
N THR A 114 -21.48 0.06 -2.50
CA THR A 114 -22.05 -1.29 -2.45
C THR A 114 -23.27 -1.31 -1.52
N ARG A 115 -24.42 -1.76 -2.03
CA ARG A 115 -25.66 -1.89 -1.24
C ARG A 115 -25.82 -3.24 -0.55
N GLN A 116 -25.16 -4.27 -1.05
CA GLN A 116 -25.17 -5.64 -0.49
C GLN A 116 -23.74 -6.07 -0.22
N LEU A 117 -23.44 -6.36 1.04
CA LEU A 117 -22.10 -6.71 1.46
C LEU A 117 -21.76 -8.15 1.04
N ARG A 118 -20.73 -8.28 0.24
CA ARG A 118 -20.12 -9.58 -0.11
C ARG A 118 -18.80 -9.72 0.64
N ILE A 119 -18.35 -10.95 0.87
CA ILE A 119 -17.01 -11.22 1.47
C ILE A 119 -15.91 -10.55 0.66
N ASP A 120 -16.08 -10.48 -0.66
CA ASP A 120 -15.14 -9.82 -1.57
C ASP A 120 -14.98 -8.32 -1.27
N ASP A 121 -16.02 -7.63 -0.84
CA ASP A 121 -15.99 -6.21 -0.48
C ASP A 121 -15.21 -5.98 0.83
N VAL A 122 -15.32 -6.92 1.78
CA VAL A 122 -14.54 -6.93 3.02
C VAL A 122 -13.05 -7.11 2.71
N VAL A 123 -12.73 -8.05 1.83
CA VAL A 123 -11.34 -8.27 1.38
C VAL A 123 -10.80 -7.03 0.65
N GLY A 124 -11.64 -6.39 -0.18
CA GLY A 124 -11.30 -5.14 -0.85
C GLY A 124 -11.01 -4.01 0.14
N ALA A 125 -11.83 -3.88 1.18
CA ALA A 125 -11.59 -2.91 2.25
C ALA A 125 -10.28 -3.19 3.00
N PHE A 126 -9.98 -4.44 3.31
CA PHE A 126 -8.69 -4.80 3.94
C PHE A 126 -7.49 -4.47 3.03
N SER A 127 -7.64 -4.69 1.71
CA SER A 127 -6.63 -4.25 0.74
C SER A 127 -6.41 -2.73 0.78
N GLY A 128 -7.47 -1.94 1.01
CA GLY A 128 -7.38 -0.50 1.19
C GLY A 128 -6.54 -0.08 2.39
N TYR A 129 -6.62 -0.81 3.50
CA TYR A 129 -5.78 -0.57 4.68
C TYR A 129 -4.29 -0.77 4.38
N ILE A 130 -3.95 -1.82 3.64
CA ILE A 130 -2.57 -2.05 3.18
C ILE A 130 -2.10 -0.94 2.25
N VAL A 131 -2.94 -0.51 1.30
CA VAL A 131 -2.60 0.59 0.38
C VAL A 131 -2.36 1.90 1.12
N ILE A 132 -3.10 2.18 2.23
CA ILE A 132 -2.84 3.33 3.09
C ILE A 132 -1.44 3.23 3.70
N ALA A 133 -1.07 2.09 4.26
CA ALA A 133 0.27 1.89 4.82
C ALA A 133 1.38 2.11 3.76
N LEU A 134 1.23 1.54 2.56
CA LEU A 134 2.18 1.76 1.46
C LEU A 134 2.28 3.23 1.05
N LEU A 135 1.17 3.95 1.04
CA LEU A 135 1.17 5.40 0.77
C LEU A 135 1.98 6.15 1.83
N TRP A 136 1.78 5.86 3.12
CA TRP A 136 2.53 6.50 4.20
C TRP A 136 4.02 6.14 4.16
N GLY A 137 4.37 4.89 3.80
CA GLY A 137 5.75 4.49 3.55
C GLY A 137 6.44 5.37 2.49
N ARG A 138 5.73 5.70 1.39
CA ARG A 138 6.25 6.64 0.38
C ARG A 138 6.41 8.06 0.90
N LEU A 139 5.49 8.54 1.73
CA LEU A 139 5.58 9.87 2.34
C LEU A 139 6.76 9.96 3.33
N TYR A 140 7.03 8.91 4.09
CA TYR A 140 8.22 8.83 4.94
C TYR A 140 9.51 8.84 4.12
N ALA A 141 9.55 8.08 3.03
CA ALA A 141 10.70 8.10 2.12
C ALA A 141 10.93 9.50 1.52
N LEU A 142 9.88 10.21 1.10
CA LEU A 142 9.98 11.60 0.64
C LEU A 142 10.49 12.55 1.72
N THR A 143 10.01 12.39 2.95
CA THR A 143 10.46 13.20 4.09
C THR A 143 11.93 12.94 4.40
N TRP A 144 12.37 11.69 4.34
CA TRP A 144 13.78 11.32 4.47
C TRP A 144 14.65 11.94 3.38
N LEU A 145 14.20 11.87 2.12
CA LEU A 145 14.95 12.46 1.00
C LEU A 145 15.08 13.99 1.11
N ALA A 146 14.03 14.65 1.62
CA ALA A 146 14.02 16.11 1.81
C ALA A 146 14.80 16.55 3.06
N ALA A 147 14.80 15.76 4.12
CA ALA A 147 15.40 16.06 5.42
C ALA A 147 15.81 14.76 6.14
N PRO A 148 17.01 14.21 5.84
CA PRO A 148 17.47 12.94 6.42
C PRO A 148 17.51 12.94 7.95
N ASP A 149 17.77 14.09 8.57
CA ASP A 149 17.81 14.26 10.04
C ASP A 149 16.42 14.17 10.70
N SER A 150 15.34 14.07 9.91
CA SER A 150 13.98 13.92 10.44
C SER A 150 13.73 12.56 11.08
N PHE A 151 14.56 11.57 10.79
CA PHE A 151 14.46 10.23 11.37
C PHE A 151 15.80 9.79 11.93
N ARG A 152 15.76 9.00 12.99
CA ARG A 152 16.92 8.27 13.51
C ARG A 152 16.73 6.80 13.21
N ILE A 153 17.71 6.21 12.54
CA ILE A 153 17.74 4.80 12.20
C ILE A 153 18.72 4.11 13.13
N SER A 154 18.33 2.95 13.69
CA SER A 154 19.18 2.18 14.59
C SER A 154 20.50 1.80 13.91
N SER A 155 21.61 1.90 14.65
CA SER A 155 22.93 1.48 14.20
C SER A 155 22.97 0.02 13.76
N ASP A 156 22.12 -0.82 14.32
CA ASP A 156 22.11 -2.26 14.06
C ASP A 156 21.75 -2.61 12.62
N ILE A 157 21.01 -1.70 11.93
CA ILE A 157 20.61 -1.90 10.54
C ILE A 157 21.17 -0.84 9.59
N GLN A 158 21.93 0.12 10.10
CA GLN A 158 22.44 1.24 9.30
C GLN A 158 23.33 0.79 8.15
N TRP A 159 24.01 -0.33 8.28
CA TRP A 159 24.84 -0.92 7.22
C TRP A 159 24.01 -1.49 6.05
N GLN A 160 22.73 -1.81 6.26
CA GLN A 160 21.81 -2.33 5.22
C GLN A 160 21.22 -1.21 4.34
N LEU A 161 21.35 0.05 4.75
CA LEU A 161 20.69 1.20 4.12
C LEU A 161 21.38 1.71 2.85
N HIS A 162 22.49 1.12 2.44
CA HIS A 162 23.18 1.53 1.23
C HIS A 162 22.42 1.19 -0.06
N GLU A 163 21.38 0.37 0.03
CA GLU A 163 20.51 0.01 -1.09
C GLU A 163 19.12 0.63 -0.93
N TRP A 164 18.66 1.27 -1.99
CA TRP A 164 17.34 1.93 -2.05
C TRP A 164 16.18 0.98 -1.78
N SER A 165 16.25 -0.26 -2.27
CA SER A 165 15.25 -1.28 -2.02
C SER A 165 15.07 -1.59 -0.53
N THR A 166 16.16 -1.56 0.22
CA THR A 166 16.16 -1.76 1.68
C THR A 166 15.50 -0.57 2.39
N LEU A 167 15.74 0.66 1.91
CA LEU A 167 15.14 1.87 2.48
C LEU A 167 13.61 1.88 2.31
N HIS A 168 13.11 1.49 1.14
CA HIS A 168 11.67 1.38 0.91
C HIS A 168 11.03 0.33 1.81
N ALA A 169 11.59 -0.88 1.86
CA ALA A 169 11.09 -1.94 2.72
C ALA A 169 11.08 -1.53 4.20
N LEU A 170 12.09 -0.76 4.62
CA LEU A 170 12.19 -0.24 5.98
C LEU A 170 11.10 0.78 6.30
N PHE A 171 10.81 1.73 5.41
CA PHE A 171 9.73 2.71 5.61
C PHE A 171 8.34 2.08 5.45
N ASP A 172 8.18 1.05 4.61
CA ASP A 172 6.94 0.29 4.53
C ASP A 172 6.70 -0.46 5.85
N TYR A 173 7.71 -1.16 6.39
CA TYR A 173 7.64 -1.79 7.71
C TYR A 173 7.33 -0.78 8.82
N TYR A 174 7.98 0.39 8.80
CA TYR A 174 7.71 1.46 9.75
C TYR A 174 6.26 1.93 9.69
N SER A 175 5.73 2.12 8.49
CA SER A 175 4.33 2.49 8.28
C SER A 175 3.38 1.40 8.78
N PHE A 176 3.61 0.13 8.44
CA PHE A 176 2.76 -0.97 8.92
C PHE A 176 2.71 -1.05 10.45
N THR A 177 3.84 -0.84 11.14
CA THR A 177 3.88 -0.84 12.60
C THR A 177 3.24 0.41 13.21
N THR A 178 3.33 1.55 12.53
CA THR A 178 2.73 2.83 12.94
C THR A 178 1.21 2.81 12.78
N ILE A 179 0.72 2.47 11.60
CA ILE A 179 -0.74 2.46 11.29
C ILE A 179 -1.50 1.45 12.16
N SER A 180 -0.84 0.33 12.51
CA SER A 180 -1.39 -0.68 13.44
C SER A 180 -1.22 -0.31 14.92
N SER A 181 -0.60 0.84 15.22
CA SER A 181 -0.32 1.32 16.58
C SER A 181 0.58 0.38 17.41
N ILE A 182 1.37 -0.45 16.75
CA ILE A 182 2.37 -1.33 17.39
C ILE A 182 3.60 -0.51 17.80
N GLY A 183 4.10 0.34 16.89
CA GLY A 183 5.20 1.26 17.15
C GLY A 183 6.59 0.64 17.27
N TYR A 184 6.76 -0.64 16.93
CA TYR A 184 8.07 -1.27 16.90
C TYR A 184 8.71 -1.08 15.53
N ALA A 185 9.78 -0.31 15.46
CA ALA A 185 10.58 -0.19 14.26
C ALA A 185 12.02 0.21 14.60
N TYR A 186 12.93 -0.06 13.68
CA TYR A 186 14.31 0.40 13.76
C TYR A 186 14.46 1.89 13.44
N ILE A 187 13.32 2.58 13.24
CA ILE A 187 13.24 4.00 12.93
C ILE A 187 12.49 4.71 14.05
N THR A 188 13.00 5.87 14.44
CA THR A 188 12.29 6.80 15.32
C THR A 188 12.28 8.20 14.69
N THR A 189 11.23 8.96 14.95
CA THR A 189 11.15 10.35 14.50
C THR A 189 12.08 11.23 15.32
N ALA A 190 12.71 12.23 14.67
CA ALA A 190 13.68 13.13 15.28
C ALA A 190 13.36 14.62 15.06
N ALA A 191 12.38 14.95 14.22
CA ALA A 191 12.01 16.31 13.88
C ALA A 191 10.49 16.51 13.77
N PRO A 192 9.99 17.76 13.87
CA PRO A 192 8.56 18.05 13.82
C PRO A 192 7.84 17.51 12.57
N PRO A 193 8.40 17.57 11.35
CA PRO A 193 7.73 17.02 10.16
C PRO A 193 7.45 15.53 10.26
N SER A 194 8.43 14.73 10.67
CA SER A 194 8.26 13.27 10.82
C SER A 194 7.31 12.95 11.97
N ASN A 195 7.38 13.68 13.09
CA ASN A 195 6.44 13.53 14.21
C ASN A 195 4.98 13.77 13.76
N THR A 196 4.76 14.83 12.96
CA THR A 196 3.43 15.16 12.43
C THR A 196 2.90 14.06 11.52
N LEU A 197 3.72 13.53 10.62
CA LEU A 197 3.31 12.43 9.74
C LEU A 197 2.88 11.19 10.54
N VAL A 198 3.63 10.84 11.60
CA VAL A 198 3.33 9.65 12.41
C VAL A 198 1.96 9.74 13.07
N TRP A 199 1.64 10.84 13.76
CA TRP A 199 0.34 10.93 14.42
C TRP A 199 -0.81 11.05 13.40
N LEU A 200 -0.60 11.69 12.25
CA LEU A 200 -1.57 11.71 11.15
C LEU A 200 -1.83 10.30 10.60
N GLU A 201 -0.79 9.50 10.41
CA GLU A 201 -0.94 8.12 9.96
C GLU A 201 -1.75 7.29 10.95
N VAL A 202 -1.41 7.34 12.24
CA VAL A 202 -2.15 6.62 13.29
C VAL A 202 -3.62 7.01 13.26
N MET A 203 -3.92 8.31 13.20
CA MET A 203 -5.30 8.78 13.10
C MET A 203 -5.99 8.26 11.84
N CYS A 204 -5.35 8.36 10.67
CA CYS A 204 -5.90 7.83 9.41
C CYS A 204 -6.23 6.33 9.52
N GLY A 205 -5.33 5.53 10.10
CA GLY A 205 -5.53 4.10 10.29
C GLY A 205 -6.72 3.80 11.21
N GLN A 206 -6.81 4.47 12.35
CA GLN A 206 -7.89 4.28 13.31
C GLN A 206 -9.25 4.71 12.72
N PHE A 207 -9.31 5.88 12.06
CA PHE A 207 -10.53 6.32 11.39
C PHE A 207 -10.94 5.37 10.26
N TYR A 208 -9.99 4.89 9.46
CA TYR A 208 -10.28 3.93 8.41
C TYR A 208 -10.93 2.67 8.97
N LEU A 209 -10.32 2.05 9.98
CA LEU A 209 -10.86 0.84 10.61
C LEU A 209 -12.24 1.10 11.24
N ALA A 210 -12.40 2.20 11.98
CA ALA A 210 -13.67 2.54 12.61
C ALA A 210 -14.80 2.71 11.57
N VAL A 211 -14.56 3.47 10.49
CA VAL A 211 -15.55 3.72 9.44
C VAL A 211 -15.86 2.47 8.65
N VAL A 212 -14.85 1.67 8.27
CA VAL A 212 -15.04 0.43 7.51
C VAL A 212 -15.83 -0.58 8.35
N VAL A 213 -15.45 -0.79 9.62
CA VAL A 213 -16.16 -1.73 10.50
C VAL A 213 -17.60 -1.28 10.72
N ALA A 214 -17.82 0.02 11.00
CA ALA A 214 -19.18 0.55 11.18
C ALA A 214 -20.04 0.36 9.92
N THR A 215 -19.47 0.59 8.74
CA THR A 215 -20.15 0.40 7.45
C THR A 215 -20.52 -1.08 7.23
N ILE A 216 -19.59 -2.00 7.49
CA ILE A 216 -19.81 -3.44 7.35
C ILE A 216 -20.92 -3.91 8.29
N VAL A 217 -20.84 -3.52 9.57
CA VAL A 217 -21.84 -3.90 10.58
C VAL A 217 -23.20 -3.29 10.23
N GLY A 218 -23.27 -2.02 9.86
CA GLY A 218 -24.49 -1.33 9.46
C GLY A 218 -25.20 -2.02 8.27
N MET A 219 -24.43 -2.39 7.23
CA MET A 219 -24.98 -3.12 6.08
C MET A 219 -25.52 -4.51 6.47
N LYS A 220 -24.81 -5.25 7.32
CA LYS A 220 -25.25 -6.56 7.81
C LYS A 220 -26.52 -6.46 8.65
N MET A 221 -26.64 -5.46 9.50
CA MET A 221 -27.87 -5.22 10.27
C MET A 221 -29.04 -4.85 9.37
N ALA A 222 -28.83 -3.99 8.37
CA ALA A 222 -29.87 -3.63 7.41
C ALA A 222 -30.35 -4.86 6.60
N GLU A 223 -29.45 -5.74 6.17
CA GLU A 223 -29.78 -6.99 5.50
C GLU A 223 -30.63 -7.92 6.40
N ALA A 224 -30.25 -8.08 7.65
CA ALA A 224 -30.96 -8.91 8.63
C ALA A 224 -32.39 -8.40 8.93
N LEU A 225 -32.56 -7.06 8.95
CA LEU A 225 -33.87 -6.45 9.18
C LEU A 225 -34.79 -6.51 7.94
N SER A 226 -34.20 -6.55 6.73
CA SER A 226 -34.96 -6.62 5.48
C SER A 226 -35.42 -8.02 5.09
N THR A 227 -34.89 -9.08 5.73
CA THR A 227 -35.29 -10.46 5.49
C THR A 227 -36.60 -10.72 6.25
N PRO A 228 -37.76 -10.99 5.59
CA PRO A 228 -38.98 -11.30 6.29
C PRO A 228 -38.77 -12.54 7.15
N ARG A 229 -39.14 -12.48 8.45
CA ARG A 229 -39.25 -13.68 9.28
C ARG A 229 -40.25 -14.59 8.60
N GLN A 230 -39.80 -15.67 7.97
CA GLN A 230 -40.68 -16.76 7.55
C GLN A 230 -41.28 -17.30 8.84
N GLY A 231 -42.59 -17.02 9.03
CA GLY A 231 -43.33 -17.43 10.19
C GLY A 231 -43.31 -18.97 10.30
N THR A 232 -43.03 -19.42 11.49
CA THR A 232 -43.23 -20.76 11.98
C THR A 232 -44.73 -21.07 12.04
#